data_bb4094baaf1bbd88d6371b6049bc7b61
#
_entry.id   bb4094baaf1bbd88d6371b6049bc7b61
#
_cell.length_a   1.000
_cell.length_b   1.000
_cell.length_c   1.000
_cell.angle_alpha   90.00
_cell.angle_beta   90.00
_cell.angle_gamma   90.00
#
_symmetry.space_group_name_H-M   'P 1'
#
loop_
_entity.id
_entity.type
_entity.pdbx_description
1 polymer ?
#
loop_
_entity_poly.entity_id
_entity_poly.type
_entity_poly.pdbx_seq_one_letter_code
_entity_poly.pdbx_strand_id
1 'polypeptide(L)' 'MRYTTSYIENRIAKLKANPVENANLIRKWERYLRRVEDK' A
#
# COMPACT_ATOMS: atom_id res chain seq x y z
N MET A 1 -11.23 11.08 -0.60
CA MET A 1 -9.88 11.39 -0.11
C MET A 1 -8.84 10.67 -0.91
N ARG A 2 -7.78 11.36 -1.26
CA ARG A 2 -6.75 10.78 -2.11
C ARG A 2 -5.42 10.74 -1.41
N TYR A 3 -4.70 9.66 -1.63
CA TYR A 3 -3.36 9.51 -1.09
C TYR A 3 -2.35 9.68 -2.21
N THR A 4 -1.21 10.28 -1.88
CA THR A 4 -0.12 10.36 -2.84
C THR A 4 0.57 9.01 -2.92
N THR A 5 1.29 8.78 -4.03
CA THR A 5 2.05 7.56 -4.19
C THR A 5 3.02 7.38 -3.04
N SER A 6 3.65 8.48 -2.66
CA SER A 6 4.63 8.47 -1.59
C SER A 6 4.00 7.98 -0.28
N TYR A 7 2.81 8.49 0.02
CA TYR A 7 2.11 8.08 1.23
C TYR A 7 1.79 6.58 1.20
N ILE A 8 1.31 6.12 0.06
CA ILE A 8 0.93 4.73 -0.09
C ILE A 8 2.15 3.82 0.06
N GLU A 9 3.26 4.20 -0.53
CA GLU A 9 4.49 3.42 -0.43
C GLU A 9 4.98 3.35 1.00
N ASN A 10 4.90 4.46 1.73
CA ASN A 10 5.28 4.48 3.13
C ASN A 10 4.38 3.57 3.95
N ARG A 11 3.10 3.57 3.63
CA ARG A 11 2.15 2.73 4.33
C ARG A 11 2.46 1.26 4.11
N ILE A 12 2.76 0.92 2.87
CA ILE A 12 3.09 -0.47 2.54
C ILE A 12 4.37 -0.90 3.27
N ALA A 13 5.35 -0.02 3.32
CA ALA A 13 6.59 -0.34 4.01
C ALA A 13 6.35 -0.64 5.48
N LYS A 14 5.48 0.12 6.11
CA LYS A 14 5.14 -0.11 7.51
C LYS A 14 4.40 -1.42 7.71
N LEU A 15 3.51 -1.72 6.78
CA LEU A 15 2.75 -2.97 6.85
C LEU A 15 3.66 -4.18 6.67
N LYS A 16 4.70 -4.03 5.85
CA LYS A 16 5.62 -5.13 5.61
C LYS A 16 6.49 -5.45 6.81
N ALA A 17 6.49 -4.60 7.80
CA ALA A 17 7.19 -4.89 9.04
C ALA A 17 6.58 -6.12 9.73
N ASN A 18 5.27 -6.33 9.52
CA ASN A 18 4.57 -7.51 10.02
C ASN A 18 3.80 -8.14 8.87
N PRO A 19 4.51 -8.77 7.94
CA PRO A 19 3.89 -9.24 6.69
C PRO A 19 2.84 -10.33 6.91
N VAL A 20 3.01 -11.16 7.93
CA VAL A 20 2.07 -12.22 8.18
C VAL A 20 0.72 -11.66 8.61
N GLU A 21 0.74 -10.75 9.58
CA GLU A 21 -0.50 -10.19 10.09
C GLU A 21 -1.14 -9.22 9.11
N ASN A 22 -0.32 -8.56 8.33
CA ASN A 22 -0.80 -7.52 7.43
C ASN A 22 -0.88 -7.96 5.98
N ALA A 23 -0.83 -9.27 5.74
CA ALA A 23 -0.80 -9.78 4.37
C ALA A 23 -1.94 -9.23 3.52
N ASN A 24 -3.15 -9.26 4.06
CA ASN A 24 -4.32 -8.80 3.32
C ASN A 24 -4.26 -7.30 3.07
N LEU A 25 -3.81 -6.56 4.07
CA LEU A 25 -3.69 -5.11 3.93
C LEU A 25 -2.62 -4.74 2.92
N ILE A 26 -1.50 -5.47 2.95
CA ILE A 26 -0.42 -5.22 2.00
C ILE A 26 -0.92 -5.39 0.57
N ARG A 27 -1.66 -6.46 0.30
CA ARG A 27 -2.21 -6.70 -1.02
C ARG A 27 -3.15 -5.59 -1.44
N LYS A 28 -3.98 -5.17 -0.51
CA LYS A 28 -4.95 -4.12 -0.78
C LYS A 28 -4.27 -2.83 -1.15
N TRP A 29 -3.24 -2.46 -0.39
CA TRP A 29 -2.53 -1.22 -0.63
C TRP A 29 -1.68 -1.27 -1.89
N GLU A 30 -1.09 -2.41 -2.18
CA GLU A 30 -0.32 -2.56 -3.41
C GLU A 30 -1.23 -2.42 -4.62
N ARG A 31 -2.41 -2.96 -4.52
CA ARG A 31 -3.39 -2.83 -5.58
C ARG A 31 -3.80 -1.39 -5.79
N TYR A 32 -3.98 -0.70 -4.69
CA TYR A 32 -4.35 0.70 -4.74
C TYR A 32 -3.23 1.54 -5.34
N LEU A 33 -2.00 1.25 -4.97
CA LEU A 33 -0.84 1.95 -5.51
C LEU A 33 -0.77 1.76 -7.02
N ARG A 34 -0.94 0.55 -7.48
CA ARG A 34 -0.90 0.24 -8.89
C ARG A 34 -1.96 1.04 -9.65
N ARG A 35 -3.12 1.14 -9.05
CA ARG A 35 -4.23 1.85 -9.66
C ARG A 35 -3.93 3.33 -9.79
N VAL A 36 -3.32 3.90 -8.77
CA VAL A 36 -2.97 5.32 -8.79
C VAL A 36 -1.89 5.59 -9.82
N GLU A 37 -0.90 4.70 -9.91
CA GLU A 37 0.18 4.86 -10.87
C GLU A 37 -0.30 4.70 -12.31
N ASP A 38 -1.32 3.90 -12.49
CA ASP A 38 -1.83 3.60 -13.83
C ASP A 38 -2.59 4.76 -14.43
N LYS A 39 -2.87 5.74 -13.67
CA LYS A 39 -3.58 6.91 -14.16
C LYS A 39 -2.67 7.89 -14.90
#